data_4f3a718925b52afa96b89d21b79c57f0
#
_entry.id   4f3a718925b52afa96b89d21b79c57f0
#
_cell.length_a   1.000
_cell.length_b   1.000
_cell.length_c   1.000
_cell.angle_alpha   90.00
_cell.angle_beta   90.00
_cell.angle_gamma   90.00
#
_symmetry.space_group_name_H-M   'P 1'
#
loop_
_entity.id
_entity.type
_entity.pdbx_description
1 polymer ?
#
loop_
_entity_poly.entity_id
_entity_poly.type
_entity_poly.pdbx_seq_one_letter_code
_entity_poly.pdbx_strand_id
1 'polypeptide(L)'
;MDGRVLIPADQFVLKVHSRCDLACDHCYVYESADQSWRGRPMAIPSAVAARAATRIAEHAKTHELSRVEVVLHGGEPLLAGVAGLRAVLVELERALEGLCRLDVKVHTNGVLLNEKFCELFDEYGVGVGISLDGDRVANDRHRKYRDGRSSYDAVARAIRLLSADRFRHLFSGLLCTIDTANDPVRVYESLVEFDPPRLDLLLPHATWDEPPPRTAGSATEYADWLIAIFDRWQADGYPVRIRTFDSIIDTLAGGDSATEALGLAPVRMVVIETDGTYEQADSLKVAFDGAPATGLDVFTHSLDSVLEHPGIAARQRGIADLSATCRRCPVVDSCGGGMYAHRYKSGSDFENPSVYCDDLLKLINHVAARLPHVTGNKARTGPALSEGAFTALASGLGGADAVGQLTRGQRSLRRGLPAAVYEAGLGAPAVPTPTRNLMRAAWQVLVLADSDSPGALDSVLGHPYLRAWAVRCLGRLSRGGAADRDAD
;
A
#
# COMPACT_ATOMS: atom_id res chain seq x y z
N MET A 1 29.28 11.29 0.16
CA MET A 1 28.23 10.27 0.29
C MET A 1 27.33 10.74 1.40
N ASP A 2 26.14 11.25 1.05
CA ASP A 2 25.14 11.61 2.05
C ASP A 2 24.73 10.33 2.75
N GLY A 3 24.84 10.28 4.08
CA GLY A 3 24.57 9.09 4.90
C GLY A 3 23.15 8.54 4.80
N ARG A 4 22.66 8.32 3.59
CA ARG A 4 21.35 7.75 3.29
C ARG A 4 21.37 6.26 3.62
N VAL A 5 20.51 5.86 4.54
CA VAL A 5 20.17 4.44 4.73
C VAL A 5 19.28 4.02 3.58
N LEU A 6 19.81 3.22 2.69
CA LEU A 6 19.06 2.62 1.58
C LEU A 6 18.09 1.59 2.16
N ILE A 7 16.80 1.73 1.85
CA ILE A 7 15.78 0.78 2.30
C ILE A 7 15.66 -0.31 1.22
N PRO A 8 16.03 -1.56 1.53
CA PRO A 8 16.03 -2.63 0.55
C PRO A 8 14.62 -2.96 0.07
N ALA A 9 14.49 -3.33 -1.19
CA ALA A 9 13.25 -3.87 -1.75
C ALA A 9 13.07 -5.32 -1.28
N ASP A 10 11.85 -5.69 -0.96
CA ASP A 10 11.47 -7.06 -0.62
C ASP A 10 10.28 -7.57 -1.45
N GLN A 11 9.76 -6.73 -2.33
CA GLN A 11 8.71 -7.08 -3.29
C GLN A 11 9.17 -6.80 -4.72
N PHE A 12 9.02 -7.78 -5.60
CA PHE A 12 9.40 -7.69 -7.00
C PHE A 12 8.22 -8.05 -7.89
N VAL A 13 7.81 -7.12 -8.77
CA VAL A 13 6.80 -7.41 -9.79
C VAL A 13 7.54 -7.89 -11.04
N LEU A 14 7.43 -9.18 -11.35
CA LEU A 14 8.08 -9.78 -12.51
C LEU A 14 7.08 -9.94 -13.66
N LYS A 15 7.28 -9.18 -14.72
CA LYS A 15 6.47 -9.26 -15.93
C LYS A 15 6.85 -10.50 -16.73
N VAL A 16 5.93 -11.46 -16.79
CA VAL A 16 6.17 -12.72 -17.52
C VAL A 16 5.61 -12.71 -18.94
N HIS A 17 4.66 -11.81 -19.21
CA HIS A 17 4.05 -11.64 -20.53
C HIS A 17 3.57 -10.21 -20.74
N SER A 18 3.94 -9.55 -21.85
CA SER A 18 3.64 -8.14 -22.11
C SER A 18 2.37 -7.88 -22.94
N ARG A 19 1.55 -8.91 -23.20
CA ARG A 19 0.27 -8.77 -23.91
C ARG A 19 -0.87 -9.28 -23.05
N CYS A 20 -2.11 -8.87 -23.39
CA CYS A 20 -3.33 -9.29 -22.71
C CYS A 20 -4.36 -9.80 -23.72
N ASP A 21 -5.20 -10.72 -23.30
CA ASP A 21 -6.33 -11.28 -24.04
C ASP A 21 -7.62 -10.46 -23.87
N LEU A 22 -7.66 -9.55 -22.88
CA LEU A 22 -8.74 -8.57 -22.74
C LEU A 22 -8.36 -7.20 -23.32
N ALA A 23 -9.37 -6.36 -23.55
CA ALA A 23 -9.26 -4.98 -24.00
C ALA A 23 -10.04 -4.06 -23.05
N CYS A 24 -9.60 -4.03 -21.78
CA CYS A 24 -10.19 -3.15 -20.78
C CYS A 24 -9.86 -1.69 -21.09
N ASP A 25 -10.86 -0.84 -21.21
CA ASP A 25 -10.71 0.57 -21.59
C ASP A 25 -10.10 1.46 -20.47
N HIS A 26 -10.04 0.95 -19.24
CA HIS A 26 -9.38 1.60 -18.10
C HIS A 26 -7.96 1.03 -17.81
N CYS A 27 -7.40 0.25 -18.75
CA CYS A 27 -6.14 -0.45 -18.51
C CYS A 27 -4.95 0.52 -18.53
N TYR A 28 -4.34 0.73 -17.36
CA TYR A 28 -3.18 1.63 -17.23
C TYR A 28 -1.92 1.15 -17.99
N VAL A 29 -1.87 -0.12 -18.41
CA VAL A 29 -0.74 -0.65 -19.19
C VAL A 29 -0.88 -0.31 -20.67
N TYR A 30 -2.11 -0.34 -21.22
CA TYR A 30 -2.33 -0.26 -22.66
C TYR A 30 -2.99 1.03 -23.11
N GLU A 31 -3.78 1.66 -22.24
CA GLU A 31 -4.61 2.83 -22.57
C GLU A 31 -4.06 4.13 -21.94
N SER A 32 -2.86 4.09 -21.37
CA SER A 32 -2.23 5.25 -20.74
C SER A 32 -1.10 5.86 -21.56
N ALA A 33 -0.49 6.93 -21.06
CA ALA A 33 0.54 7.71 -21.74
C ALA A 33 1.78 6.89 -22.12
N ASP A 34 2.23 5.96 -21.23
CA ASP A 34 3.36 5.08 -21.51
C ASP A 34 2.98 3.96 -22.48
N GLN A 35 3.65 3.89 -23.61
CA GLN A 35 3.43 2.88 -24.64
C GLN A 35 4.65 1.97 -24.86
N SER A 36 5.57 1.94 -23.90
CA SER A 36 6.82 1.15 -23.94
C SER A 36 6.61 -0.35 -24.15
N TRP A 37 5.44 -0.88 -23.70
CA TRP A 37 5.06 -2.28 -23.87
C TRP A 37 5.11 -2.77 -25.33
N ARG A 38 4.96 -1.86 -26.32
CA ARG A 38 4.91 -2.20 -27.75
C ARG A 38 6.22 -2.76 -28.26
N GLY A 39 7.34 -2.24 -27.73
CA GLY A 39 8.70 -2.66 -28.10
C GLY A 39 9.20 -3.88 -27.33
N ARG A 40 8.47 -4.39 -26.36
CA ARG A 40 8.94 -5.47 -25.47
C ARG A 40 8.62 -6.87 -25.99
N PRO A 41 9.45 -7.88 -25.65
CA PRO A 41 9.14 -9.28 -25.90
C PRO A 41 7.76 -9.66 -25.38
N MET A 42 7.01 -10.47 -26.13
CA MET A 42 5.67 -10.91 -25.68
C MET A 42 5.74 -11.75 -24.41
N ALA A 43 6.66 -12.71 -24.36
CA ALA A 43 6.91 -13.52 -23.19
C ALA A 43 8.34 -13.26 -22.69
N ILE A 44 8.56 -13.39 -21.40
CA ILE A 44 9.88 -13.24 -20.79
C ILE A 44 10.83 -14.30 -21.34
N PRO A 45 12.00 -13.93 -21.91
CA PRO A 45 13.01 -14.89 -22.32
C PRO A 45 13.61 -15.61 -21.09
N SER A 46 13.99 -16.88 -21.24
CA SER A 46 14.58 -17.68 -20.16
C SER A 46 15.85 -17.03 -19.55
N ALA A 47 16.68 -16.40 -20.38
CA ALA A 47 17.86 -15.68 -19.92
C ALA A 47 17.52 -14.48 -19.03
N VAL A 48 16.41 -13.77 -19.33
CA VAL A 48 15.92 -12.67 -18.50
C VAL A 48 15.37 -13.20 -17.17
N ALA A 49 14.56 -14.27 -17.19
CA ALA A 49 14.03 -14.90 -16.00
C ALA A 49 15.12 -15.38 -15.04
N ALA A 50 16.12 -16.10 -15.58
CA ALA A 50 17.28 -16.59 -14.81
C ALA A 50 18.09 -15.42 -14.22
N ARG A 51 18.32 -14.37 -15.00
CA ARG A 51 19.07 -13.20 -14.52
C ARG A 51 18.31 -12.39 -13.49
N ALA A 52 17.00 -12.20 -13.66
CA ALA A 52 16.13 -11.55 -12.69
C ALA A 52 16.16 -12.31 -11.35
N ALA A 53 15.98 -13.64 -11.37
CA ALA A 53 16.07 -14.48 -10.18
C ALA A 53 17.43 -14.34 -9.47
N THR A 54 18.55 -14.34 -10.25
CA THR A 54 19.88 -14.11 -9.71
C THR A 54 20.02 -12.75 -9.03
N ARG A 55 19.52 -11.67 -9.65
CA ARG A 55 19.57 -10.31 -9.07
C ARG A 55 18.76 -10.19 -7.78
N ILE A 56 17.60 -10.83 -7.72
CA ILE A 56 16.78 -10.89 -6.50
C ILE A 56 17.54 -11.64 -5.39
N ALA A 57 18.20 -12.75 -5.71
CA ALA A 57 18.98 -13.54 -4.76
C ALA A 57 20.23 -12.77 -4.26
N GLU A 58 20.96 -12.10 -5.15
CA GLU A 58 22.08 -11.22 -4.80
C GLU A 58 21.64 -10.15 -3.80
N HIS A 59 20.54 -9.49 -4.08
CA HIS A 59 19.96 -8.43 -3.23
C HIS A 59 19.48 -8.98 -1.88
N ALA A 60 18.75 -10.10 -1.89
CA ALA A 60 18.28 -10.76 -0.67
C ALA A 60 19.43 -11.15 0.25
N LYS A 61 20.52 -11.69 -0.32
CA LYS A 61 21.74 -12.05 0.41
C LYS A 61 22.46 -10.81 0.98
N THR A 62 22.62 -9.74 0.18
CA THR A 62 23.33 -8.52 0.58
C THR A 62 22.64 -7.83 1.76
N HIS A 63 21.31 -7.84 1.77
CA HIS A 63 20.49 -7.17 2.78
C HIS A 63 19.93 -8.13 3.84
N GLU A 64 20.37 -9.38 3.87
CA GLU A 64 19.95 -10.41 4.84
C GLU A 64 18.41 -10.48 4.96
N LEU A 65 17.72 -10.42 3.81
CA LEU A 65 16.26 -10.46 3.79
C LEU A 65 15.78 -11.83 4.25
N SER A 66 14.90 -11.87 5.24
CA SER A 66 14.28 -13.11 5.71
C SER A 66 13.17 -13.61 4.77
N ARG A 67 12.65 -12.73 3.91
CA ARG A 67 11.54 -12.99 2.98
C ARG A 67 11.66 -12.11 1.74
N VAL A 68 11.30 -12.67 0.61
CA VAL A 68 11.11 -11.98 -0.67
C VAL A 68 9.73 -12.34 -1.22
N GLU A 69 8.99 -11.34 -1.69
CA GLU A 69 7.73 -11.54 -2.42
C GLU A 69 7.95 -11.28 -3.91
N VAL A 70 7.55 -12.24 -4.76
CA VAL A 70 7.56 -12.07 -6.22
C VAL A 70 6.12 -12.14 -6.73
N VAL A 71 5.69 -11.08 -7.43
CA VAL A 71 4.37 -11.03 -8.06
C VAL A 71 4.54 -11.26 -9.55
N LEU A 72 4.11 -12.42 -10.04
CA LEU A 72 4.04 -12.69 -11.47
C LEU A 72 2.93 -11.85 -12.07
N HIS A 73 3.30 -11.00 -13.02
CA HIS A 73 2.41 -9.99 -13.60
C HIS A 73 2.67 -9.85 -15.11
N GLY A 74 2.07 -8.85 -15.74
CA GLY A 74 2.29 -8.54 -17.14
C GLY A 74 1.13 -7.73 -17.70
N GLY A 75 0.76 -7.97 -18.93
CA GLY A 75 -0.59 -7.71 -19.40
C GLY A 75 -1.52 -8.77 -18.80
N GLU A 76 -1.33 -10.03 -19.25
CA GLU A 76 -1.95 -11.19 -18.62
C GLU A 76 -0.89 -12.30 -18.46
N PRO A 77 -0.49 -12.63 -17.22
CA PRO A 77 0.59 -13.58 -16.96
C PRO A 77 0.28 -15.01 -17.43
N LEU A 78 -0.99 -15.44 -17.44
CA LEU A 78 -1.36 -16.79 -17.86
C LEU A 78 -1.15 -17.02 -19.36
N LEU A 79 -0.97 -15.97 -20.17
CA LEU A 79 -0.58 -16.09 -21.59
C LEU A 79 0.83 -16.67 -21.76
N ALA A 80 1.67 -16.66 -20.73
CA ALA A 80 2.95 -17.37 -20.75
C ALA A 80 2.78 -18.90 -20.76
N GLY A 81 1.58 -19.40 -20.47
CA GLY A 81 1.25 -20.82 -20.40
C GLY A 81 1.87 -21.52 -19.17
N VAL A 82 1.38 -22.72 -18.88
CA VAL A 82 1.86 -23.53 -17.73
C VAL A 82 3.38 -23.79 -17.80
N ALA A 83 3.90 -24.11 -18.99
CA ALA A 83 5.32 -24.39 -19.17
C ALA A 83 6.20 -23.15 -18.98
N GLY A 84 5.77 -21.98 -19.49
CA GLY A 84 6.48 -20.71 -19.32
C GLY A 84 6.52 -20.27 -17.88
N LEU A 85 5.38 -20.32 -17.17
CA LEU A 85 5.31 -20.00 -15.74
C LEU A 85 6.17 -20.97 -14.90
N ARG A 86 6.14 -22.29 -15.20
CA ARG A 86 6.98 -23.27 -14.53
C ARG A 86 8.46 -22.94 -14.67
N ALA A 87 8.90 -22.56 -15.88
CA ALA A 87 10.30 -22.20 -16.10
C ALA A 87 10.74 -21.00 -15.24
N VAL A 88 9.88 -19.99 -15.08
CA VAL A 88 10.15 -18.84 -14.21
C VAL A 88 10.20 -19.26 -12.74
N LEU A 89 9.25 -20.08 -12.28
CA LEU A 89 9.17 -20.55 -10.89
C LEU A 89 10.40 -21.38 -10.51
N VAL A 90 10.86 -22.28 -11.38
CA VAL A 90 12.08 -23.06 -11.18
C VAL A 90 13.31 -22.16 -10.99
N GLU A 91 13.45 -21.12 -11.82
CA GLU A 91 14.59 -20.19 -11.69
C GLU A 91 14.55 -19.39 -10.38
N LEU A 92 13.35 -18.97 -9.94
CA LEU A 92 13.18 -18.26 -8.67
C LEU A 92 13.51 -19.17 -7.47
N GLU A 93 12.95 -20.38 -7.42
CA GLU A 93 13.24 -21.33 -6.34
C GLU A 93 14.74 -21.64 -6.28
N ARG A 94 15.34 -22.03 -7.41
CA ARG A 94 16.76 -22.36 -7.48
C ARG A 94 17.65 -21.22 -6.99
N ALA A 95 17.34 -19.97 -7.34
CA ALA A 95 18.17 -18.82 -6.99
C ALA A 95 18.04 -18.42 -5.50
N LEU A 96 16.89 -18.65 -4.88
CA LEU A 96 16.57 -18.23 -3.51
C LEU A 96 16.63 -19.38 -2.50
N GLU A 97 16.82 -20.62 -2.94
CA GLU A 97 16.93 -21.80 -2.08
C GLU A 97 18.00 -21.60 -0.99
N GLY A 98 17.60 -21.79 0.26
CA GLY A 98 18.50 -21.65 1.42
C GLY A 98 18.91 -20.21 1.76
N LEU A 99 18.44 -19.19 1.02
CA LEU A 99 18.75 -17.78 1.30
C LEU A 99 17.65 -17.12 2.13
N CYS A 100 16.39 -17.21 1.69
CA CYS A 100 15.26 -16.60 2.35
C CYS A 100 13.95 -17.31 1.97
N ARG A 101 12.86 -16.98 2.65
CA ARG A 101 11.53 -17.44 2.25
C ARG A 101 11.10 -16.74 0.97
N LEU A 102 10.77 -17.51 -0.05
CA LEU A 102 10.16 -17.01 -1.29
C LEU A 102 8.64 -17.15 -1.20
N ASP A 103 7.93 -16.02 -1.32
CA ASP A 103 6.47 -15.96 -1.46
C ASP A 103 6.14 -15.54 -2.89
N VAL A 104 5.46 -16.39 -3.66
CA VAL A 104 5.06 -16.07 -5.03
C VAL A 104 3.56 -15.81 -5.09
N LYS A 105 3.19 -14.78 -5.84
CA LYS A 105 1.80 -14.46 -6.19
C LYS A 105 1.65 -14.28 -7.68
N VAL A 106 0.45 -14.45 -8.18
CA VAL A 106 0.07 -14.07 -9.53
C VAL A 106 -1.18 -13.21 -9.49
N HIS A 107 -1.15 -12.10 -10.23
CA HIS A 107 -2.34 -11.28 -10.46
C HIS A 107 -2.79 -11.48 -11.90
N THR A 108 -4.01 -11.98 -12.08
CA THR A 108 -4.56 -12.37 -13.39
C THR A 108 -5.98 -11.83 -13.59
N ASN A 109 -6.37 -11.66 -14.84
CA ASN A 109 -7.77 -11.42 -15.20
C ASN A 109 -8.65 -12.69 -15.04
N GLY A 110 -8.05 -13.85 -14.79
CA GLY A 110 -8.73 -15.10 -14.51
C GLY A 110 -9.29 -15.84 -15.73
N VAL A 111 -9.30 -15.24 -16.91
CA VAL A 111 -9.97 -15.80 -18.11
C VAL A 111 -9.42 -17.17 -18.52
N LEU A 112 -8.09 -17.33 -18.44
CA LEU A 112 -7.38 -18.55 -18.84
C LEU A 112 -7.20 -19.55 -17.70
N LEU A 113 -7.53 -19.17 -16.47
CA LEU A 113 -7.29 -20.02 -15.30
C LEU A 113 -8.09 -21.33 -15.40
N ASN A 114 -7.40 -22.45 -15.21
CA ASN A 114 -7.95 -23.79 -15.22
C ASN A 114 -7.18 -24.70 -14.26
N GLU A 115 -7.62 -25.96 -14.11
CA GLU A 115 -7.00 -26.91 -13.18
C GLU A 115 -5.49 -27.08 -13.38
N LYS A 116 -4.99 -27.06 -14.62
CA LYS A 116 -3.54 -27.22 -14.89
C LYS A 116 -2.72 -26.06 -14.33
N PHE A 117 -3.26 -24.84 -14.38
CA PHE A 117 -2.62 -23.69 -13.72
C PHE A 117 -2.72 -23.82 -12.20
N CYS A 118 -3.89 -24.24 -11.67
CA CYS A 118 -4.04 -24.44 -10.23
C CYS A 118 -3.10 -25.51 -9.70
N GLU A 119 -2.91 -26.63 -10.42
CA GLU A 119 -1.95 -27.68 -10.08
C GLU A 119 -0.50 -27.17 -10.08
N LEU A 120 -0.12 -26.34 -11.06
CA LEU A 120 1.18 -25.69 -11.07
C LEU A 120 1.32 -24.75 -9.84
N PHE A 121 0.30 -23.96 -9.55
CA PHE A 121 0.36 -23.03 -8.44
C PHE A 121 0.35 -23.73 -7.08
N ASP A 122 -0.31 -24.87 -6.96
CA ASP A 122 -0.28 -25.73 -5.78
C ASP A 122 1.12 -26.31 -5.54
N GLU A 123 1.77 -26.80 -6.60
CA GLU A 123 3.14 -27.34 -6.54
C GLU A 123 4.15 -26.32 -6.02
N TYR A 124 3.99 -25.03 -6.37
CA TYR A 124 4.93 -23.95 -6.00
C TYR A 124 4.41 -23.02 -4.91
N GLY A 125 3.23 -23.28 -4.34
CA GLY A 125 2.63 -22.43 -3.29
C GLY A 125 2.29 -21.02 -3.78
N VAL A 126 1.88 -20.84 -5.05
CA VAL A 126 1.60 -19.54 -5.65
C VAL A 126 0.22 -19.05 -5.28
N GLY A 127 0.15 -17.89 -4.60
CA GLY A 127 -1.13 -17.25 -4.31
C GLY A 127 -1.73 -16.56 -5.53
N VAL A 128 -3.04 -16.73 -5.77
CA VAL A 128 -3.75 -16.23 -6.96
C VAL A 128 -4.71 -15.12 -6.60
N GLY A 129 -4.45 -13.90 -7.11
CA GLY A 129 -5.39 -12.78 -7.09
C GLY A 129 -6.08 -12.63 -8.43
N ILE A 130 -7.40 -12.47 -8.42
CA ILE A 130 -8.22 -12.32 -9.64
C ILE A 130 -8.84 -10.94 -9.70
N SER A 131 -8.79 -10.34 -10.89
CA SER A 131 -9.44 -9.05 -11.17
C SER A 131 -10.90 -9.25 -11.60
N LEU A 132 -11.84 -8.66 -10.84
CA LEU A 132 -13.27 -8.65 -11.13
C LEU A 132 -13.90 -7.37 -10.60
N ASP A 133 -14.64 -6.62 -11.44
CA ASP A 133 -15.16 -5.29 -11.06
C ASP A 133 -16.61 -5.31 -10.54
N GLY A 134 -17.10 -6.45 -10.07
CA GLY A 134 -18.43 -6.63 -9.50
C GLY A 134 -19.26 -7.69 -10.21
N ASP A 135 -20.56 -7.48 -10.28
CA ASP A 135 -21.47 -8.36 -11.03
C ASP A 135 -21.22 -8.26 -12.56
N ARG A 136 -21.96 -9.04 -13.35
CA ARG A 136 -21.83 -9.03 -14.81
C ARG A 136 -22.01 -7.62 -15.40
N VAL A 137 -22.97 -6.85 -14.90
CA VAL A 137 -23.26 -5.51 -15.44
C VAL A 137 -22.09 -4.57 -15.18
N ALA A 138 -21.56 -4.57 -13.96
CA ALA A 138 -20.41 -3.76 -13.56
C ALA A 138 -19.14 -4.20 -14.32
N ASN A 139 -18.84 -5.50 -14.34
CA ASN A 139 -17.66 -6.03 -15.02
C ASN A 139 -17.67 -5.73 -16.52
N ASP A 140 -18.83 -5.89 -17.17
CA ASP A 140 -18.98 -5.72 -18.61
C ASP A 140 -18.98 -4.24 -19.07
N ARG A 141 -18.90 -3.29 -18.16
CA ARG A 141 -18.64 -1.90 -18.53
C ARG A 141 -17.24 -1.75 -19.11
N HIS A 142 -16.24 -2.41 -18.53
CA HIS A 142 -14.83 -2.22 -18.83
C HIS A 142 -14.09 -3.49 -19.25
N ARG A 143 -14.33 -4.65 -18.59
CA ARG A 143 -13.53 -5.87 -18.78
C ARG A 143 -14.08 -6.78 -19.87
N LYS A 144 -13.79 -6.42 -21.10
CA LYS A 144 -14.28 -7.15 -22.29
C LYS A 144 -13.12 -7.72 -23.10
N TYR A 145 -13.44 -8.74 -23.89
CA TYR A 145 -12.59 -9.14 -24.99
C TYR A 145 -12.54 -8.04 -26.07
N ARG A 146 -11.54 -8.12 -26.94
CA ARG A 146 -11.38 -7.15 -28.05
C ARG A 146 -12.58 -7.14 -29.01
N ASP A 147 -13.31 -8.22 -29.11
CA ASP A 147 -14.54 -8.34 -29.91
C ASP A 147 -15.80 -7.87 -29.17
N GLY A 148 -15.66 -7.31 -27.97
CA GLY A 148 -16.76 -6.79 -27.15
C GLY A 148 -17.49 -7.82 -26.31
N ARG A 149 -17.16 -9.11 -26.40
CA ARG A 149 -17.76 -10.15 -25.54
C ARG A 149 -17.42 -9.96 -24.08
N SER A 150 -18.34 -10.36 -23.21
CA SER A 150 -18.16 -10.39 -21.76
C SER A 150 -17.08 -11.39 -21.32
N SER A 151 -16.19 -10.98 -20.41
CA SER A 151 -15.24 -11.87 -19.74
C SER A 151 -15.83 -12.55 -18.50
N TYR A 152 -16.96 -12.04 -17.99
CA TYR A 152 -17.51 -12.37 -16.67
C TYR A 152 -17.67 -13.89 -16.42
N ASP A 153 -18.25 -14.63 -17.36
CA ASP A 153 -18.48 -16.07 -17.14
C ASP A 153 -17.18 -16.87 -17.01
N ALA A 154 -16.16 -16.48 -17.77
CA ALA A 154 -14.85 -17.13 -17.68
C ALA A 154 -14.19 -16.83 -16.32
N VAL A 155 -14.23 -15.58 -15.90
CA VAL A 155 -13.68 -15.13 -14.60
C VAL A 155 -14.44 -15.76 -13.44
N ALA A 156 -15.78 -15.77 -13.47
CA ALA A 156 -16.60 -16.39 -12.44
C ALA A 156 -16.34 -17.90 -12.30
N ARG A 157 -16.11 -18.62 -13.41
CA ARG A 157 -15.67 -20.03 -13.35
C ARG A 157 -14.31 -20.19 -12.69
N ALA A 158 -13.36 -19.32 -13.01
CA ALA A 158 -12.03 -19.33 -12.42
C ALA A 158 -12.07 -19.09 -10.90
N ILE A 159 -12.89 -18.14 -10.45
CA ILE A 159 -13.07 -17.87 -9.02
C ILE A 159 -13.69 -19.08 -8.31
N ARG A 160 -14.73 -19.67 -8.87
CA ARG A 160 -15.36 -20.89 -8.30
C ARG A 160 -14.38 -22.06 -8.23
N LEU A 161 -13.49 -22.21 -9.21
CA LEU A 161 -12.44 -23.23 -9.18
C LEU A 161 -11.47 -23.00 -8.00
N LEU A 162 -11.05 -21.75 -7.76
CA LEU A 162 -10.19 -21.39 -6.61
C LEU A 162 -10.94 -21.47 -5.28
N SER A 163 -12.26 -21.22 -5.26
CA SER A 163 -13.06 -21.30 -4.03
C SER A 163 -13.40 -22.76 -3.64
N ALA A 164 -13.16 -23.73 -4.52
CA ALA A 164 -13.32 -25.14 -4.20
C ALA A 164 -12.24 -25.61 -3.19
N ASP A 165 -12.59 -26.53 -2.28
CA ASP A 165 -11.74 -27.00 -1.20
C ASP A 165 -10.33 -27.37 -1.64
N ARG A 166 -10.19 -28.01 -2.81
CA ARG A 166 -8.91 -28.44 -3.36
C ARG A 166 -7.92 -27.31 -3.56
N PHE A 167 -8.38 -26.12 -4.01
CA PHE A 167 -7.53 -24.99 -4.39
C PHE A 167 -7.75 -23.74 -3.54
N ARG A 168 -8.60 -23.84 -2.53
CA ARG A 168 -8.97 -22.70 -1.66
C ARG A 168 -7.76 -21.99 -1.06
N HIS A 169 -6.74 -22.73 -0.70
CA HIS A 169 -5.51 -22.20 -0.09
C HIS A 169 -4.67 -21.33 -1.04
N LEU A 170 -4.89 -21.46 -2.36
CA LEU A 170 -4.25 -20.62 -3.38
C LEU A 170 -4.96 -19.29 -3.55
N PHE A 171 -6.24 -19.20 -3.20
CA PHE A 171 -7.03 -18.01 -3.44
C PHE A 171 -6.58 -16.85 -2.54
N SER A 172 -5.96 -15.81 -3.12
CA SER A 172 -5.45 -14.64 -2.39
C SER A 172 -6.46 -13.51 -2.27
N GLY A 173 -7.46 -13.44 -3.15
CA GLY A 173 -8.51 -12.43 -3.11
C GLY A 173 -8.91 -11.90 -4.49
N LEU A 174 -9.84 -10.92 -4.45
CA LEU A 174 -10.33 -10.22 -5.64
C LEU A 174 -9.83 -8.77 -5.64
N LEU A 175 -9.52 -8.27 -6.85
CA LEU A 175 -9.16 -6.88 -7.10
C LEU A 175 -10.26 -6.26 -7.97
N CYS A 176 -10.84 -5.16 -7.51
CA CYS A 176 -11.89 -4.42 -8.17
C CYS A 176 -11.45 -2.99 -8.45
N THR A 177 -11.44 -2.59 -9.73
CA THR A 177 -11.27 -1.19 -10.08
C THR A 177 -12.60 -0.47 -9.93
N ILE A 178 -12.61 0.63 -9.18
CA ILE A 178 -13.83 1.39 -8.87
C ILE A 178 -14.34 2.10 -10.11
N ASP A 179 -15.61 1.91 -10.41
CA ASP A 179 -16.37 2.74 -11.35
C ASP A 179 -17.59 3.30 -10.61
N THR A 180 -17.59 4.62 -10.39
CA THR A 180 -18.65 5.31 -9.64
C THR A 180 -20.01 5.31 -10.31
N ALA A 181 -20.09 4.92 -11.57
CA ALA A 181 -21.35 4.72 -12.27
C ALA A 181 -22.07 3.40 -11.90
N ASN A 182 -21.38 2.49 -11.19
CA ASN A 182 -21.95 1.28 -10.62
C ASN A 182 -22.45 1.53 -9.19
N ASP A 183 -23.55 0.87 -8.78
CA ASP A 183 -23.98 0.88 -7.39
C ASP A 183 -22.93 0.22 -6.48
N PRO A 184 -22.38 0.93 -5.49
CA PRO A 184 -21.30 0.45 -4.65
C PRO A 184 -21.69 -0.78 -3.81
N VAL A 185 -22.91 -0.78 -3.25
CA VAL A 185 -23.37 -1.88 -2.38
C VAL A 185 -23.58 -3.13 -3.21
N ARG A 186 -24.16 -2.99 -4.39
CA ARG A 186 -24.36 -4.13 -5.31
C ARG A 186 -23.02 -4.74 -5.80
N VAL A 187 -22.04 -3.89 -6.09
CA VAL A 187 -20.67 -4.34 -6.43
C VAL A 187 -20.08 -5.13 -5.27
N TYR A 188 -20.13 -4.56 -4.06
CA TYR A 188 -19.61 -5.22 -2.86
C TYR A 188 -20.28 -6.57 -2.61
N GLU A 189 -21.61 -6.62 -2.60
CA GLU A 189 -22.38 -7.84 -2.38
C GLU A 189 -22.02 -8.93 -3.39
N SER A 190 -21.95 -8.58 -4.67
CA SER A 190 -21.60 -9.52 -5.74
C SER A 190 -20.20 -10.08 -5.64
N LEU A 191 -19.24 -9.31 -5.11
CA LEU A 191 -17.87 -9.77 -4.85
C LEU A 191 -17.81 -10.70 -3.63
N VAL A 192 -18.54 -10.36 -2.56
CA VAL A 192 -18.61 -11.17 -1.32
C VAL A 192 -19.29 -12.52 -1.55
N GLU A 193 -20.25 -12.65 -2.49
CA GLU A 193 -20.88 -13.92 -2.88
C GLU A 193 -19.88 -15.00 -3.32
N PHE A 194 -18.69 -14.61 -3.80
CA PHE A 194 -17.62 -15.53 -4.14
C PHE A 194 -16.80 -15.99 -2.92
N ASP A 195 -17.13 -15.53 -1.72
CA ASP A 195 -16.41 -15.82 -0.47
C ASP A 195 -14.88 -15.62 -0.60
N PRO A 196 -14.40 -14.46 -1.09
CA PRO A 196 -12.97 -14.23 -1.23
C PRO A 196 -12.32 -14.06 0.15
N PRO A 197 -11.05 -14.48 0.35
CA PRO A 197 -10.33 -14.22 1.59
C PRO A 197 -10.04 -12.73 1.80
N ARG A 198 -10.00 -11.95 0.70
CA ARG A 198 -9.74 -10.51 0.72
C ARG A 198 -10.32 -9.82 -0.51
N LEU A 199 -10.73 -8.58 -0.33
CA LEU A 199 -11.05 -7.64 -1.41
C LEU A 199 -10.03 -6.50 -1.45
N ASP A 200 -9.79 -6.00 -2.66
CA ASP A 200 -9.01 -4.79 -2.88
C ASP A 200 -9.78 -3.85 -3.80
N LEU A 201 -10.19 -2.70 -3.28
CA LEU A 201 -10.94 -1.69 -3.99
C LEU A 201 -9.96 -0.62 -4.46
N LEU A 202 -9.71 -0.58 -5.77
CA LEU A 202 -8.68 0.23 -6.39
C LEU A 202 -9.28 1.49 -7.02
N LEU A 203 -8.80 2.66 -6.62
CA LEU A 203 -9.09 3.88 -7.35
C LEU A 203 -8.50 3.77 -8.77
N PRO A 204 -9.24 4.16 -9.81
CA PRO A 204 -8.71 4.22 -11.17
C PRO A 204 -7.41 5.01 -11.22
N HIS A 205 -6.48 4.58 -12.05
CA HIS A 205 -5.28 5.37 -12.28
C HIS A 205 -5.65 6.66 -13.02
N ALA A 206 -5.22 7.78 -12.48
CA ALA A 206 -5.51 9.12 -12.99
C ALA A 206 -4.40 10.09 -12.56
N THR A 207 -4.32 11.24 -13.22
CA THR A 207 -3.39 12.32 -12.92
C THR A 207 -4.12 13.66 -12.91
N TRP A 208 -3.43 14.75 -12.60
CA TRP A 208 -4.02 16.08 -12.74
C TRP A 208 -4.21 16.49 -14.20
N ASP A 209 -3.44 15.93 -15.12
CA ASP A 209 -3.56 16.19 -16.56
C ASP A 209 -4.70 15.35 -17.18
N GLU A 210 -4.89 14.14 -16.66
CA GLU A 210 -5.99 13.24 -17.03
C GLU A 210 -6.75 12.83 -15.75
N PRO A 211 -7.64 13.72 -15.26
CA PRO A 211 -8.36 13.49 -14.02
C PRO A 211 -9.37 12.33 -14.14
N PRO A 212 -9.73 11.70 -13.02
CA PRO A 212 -10.70 10.62 -13.05
C PRO A 212 -12.08 11.14 -13.48
N PRO A 213 -12.88 10.33 -14.19
CA PRO A 213 -14.24 10.71 -14.55
C PRO A 213 -15.07 11.00 -13.29
N ARG A 214 -15.83 12.09 -13.32
CA ARG A 214 -16.71 12.50 -12.22
C ARG A 214 -18.01 13.06 -12.76
N THR A 215 -19.09 12.88 -11.99
CA THR A 215 -20.34 13.58 -12.24
C THR A 215 -20.16 15.09 -12.04
N ALA A 216 -20.75 15.91 -12.90
CA ALA A 216 -20.60 17.36 -12.83
C ALA A 216 -21.00 17.88 -11.43
N GLY A 217 -20.09 18.64 -10.81
CA GLY A 217 -20.26 19.24 -9.49
C GLY A 217 -19.90 18.35 -8.29
N SER A 218 -19.51 17.09 -8.49
CA SER A 218 -19.02 16.23 -7.40
C SER A 218 -17.50 16.28 -7.30
N ALA A 219 -16.98 16.67 -6.13
CA ALA A 219 -15.54 16.62 -5.83
C ALA A 219 -15.12 15.33 -5.11
N THR A 220 -16.07 14.56 -4.55
CA THR A 220 -15.81 13.45 -3.62
C THR A 220 -16.59 12.18 -3.96
N GLU A 221 -16.87 11.96 -5.24
CA GLU A 221 -17.72 10.86 -5.72
C GLU A 221 -17.12 9.48 -5.39
N TYR A 222 -15.80 9.34 -5.49
CA TYR A 222 -15.10 8.11 -5.13
C TYR A 222 -15.12 7.86 -3.62
N ALA A 223 -15.05 8.93 -2.81
CA ALA A 223 -15.21 8.78 -1.36
C ALA A 223 -16.64 8.33 -1.02
N ASP A 224 -17.66 8.92 -1.65
CA ASP A 224 -19.07 8.57 -1.40
C ASP A 224 -19.33 7.10 -1.75
N TRP A 225 -18.76 6.64 -2.86
CA TRP A 225 -18.84 5.26 -3.29
C TRP A 225 -18.16 4.30 -2.27
N LEU A 226 -16.94 4.62 -1.84
CA LEU A 226 -16.20 3.82 -0.85
C LEU A 226 -16.86 3.86 0.54
N ILE A 227 -17.41 4.99 0.93
CA ILE A 227 -18.14 5.18 2.20
C ILE A 227 -19.38 4.29 2.25
N ALA A 228 -20.13 4.21 1.16
CA ALA A 228 -21.31 3.33 1.09
C ALA A 228 -20.93 1.86 1.31
N ILE A 229 -19.81 1.41 0.74
CA ILE A 229 -19.28 0.05 0.99
C ILE A 229 -18.78 -0.09 2.42
N PHE A 230 -18.05 0.90 2.94
CA PHE A 230 -17.53 0.85 4.31
C PHE A 230 -18.66 0.71 5.33
N ASP A 231 -19.72 1.50 5.19
CA ASP A 231 -20.87 1.47 6.09
C ASP A 231 -21.62 0.12 6.00
N ARG A 232 -21.76 -0.43 4.80
CA ARG A 232 -22.35 -1.76 4.58
C ARG A 232 -21.46 -2.87 5.16
N TRP A 233 -20.17 -2.86 4.89
CA TRP A 233 -19.18 -3.80 5.41
C TRP A 233 -19.14 -3.82 6.94
N GLN A 234 -19.24 -2.63 7.57
CA GLN A 234 -19.34 -2.50 9.02
C GLN A 234 -20.66 -3.07 9.55
N ALA A 235 -21.79 -2.77 8.89
CA ALA A 235 -23.10 -3.30 9.27
C ALA A 235 -23.18 -4.82 9.16
N ASP A 236 -22.48 -5.42 8.19
CA ASP A 236 -22.38 -6.88 8.00
C ASP A 236 -21.40 -7.56 8.98
N GLY A 237 -20.75 -6.81 9.89
CA GLY A 237 -19.83 -7.34 10.88
C GLY A 237 -18.45 -7.70 10.34
N TYR A 238 -17.97 -7.03 9.27
CA TYR A 238 -16.64 -7.21 8.68
C TYR A 238 -16.39 -8.63 8.10
N PRO A 239 -17.26 -9.14 7.22
CA PRO A 239 -17.23 -10.55 6.80
C PRO A 239 -16.00 -10.92 5.96
N VAL A 240 -15.38 -9.94 5.31
CA VAL A 240 -14.20 -10.11 4.45
C VAL A 240 -13.19 -9.00 4.73
N ARG A 241 -11.90 -9.26 4.60
CA ARG A 241 -10.88 -8.21 4.70
C ARG A 241 -10.90 -7.33 3.47
N ILE A 242 -10.92 -6.00 3.65
CA ILE A 242 -10.83 -5.02 2.56
C ILE A 242 -9.56 -4.20 2.73
N ARG A 243 -8.57 -4.41 1.86
CA ARG A 243 -7.20 -3.88 2.02
C ARG A 243 -7.15 -2.37 2.22
N THR A 244 -7.95 -1.62 1.47
CA THR A 244 -8.03 -0.16 1.57
C THR A 244 -8.54 0.28 2.95
N PHE A 245 -9.60 -0.35 3.47
CA PHE A 245 -10.17 -0.02 4.77
C PHE A 245 -9.29 -0.49 5.92
N ASP A 246 -8.75 -1.72 5.83
CA ASP A 246 -7.76 -2.23 6.79
C ASP A 246 -6.56 -1.28 6.90
N SER A 247 -6.04 -0.79 5.75
CA SER A 247 -4.91 0.14 5.72
C SER A 247 -5.24 1.49 6.36
N ILE A 248 -6.44 2.04 6.14
CA ILE A 248 -6.88 3.27 6.81
C ILE A 248 -6.99 3.04 8.32
N ILE A 249 -7.63 1.95 8.75
CA ILE A 249 -7.78 1.60 10.16
C ILE A 249 -6.42 1.41 10.83
N ASP A 250 -5.52 0.64 10.19
CA ASP A 250 -4.18 0.37 10.72
C ASP A 250 -3.35 1.66 10.84
N THR A 251 -3.39 2.54 9.83
CA THR A 251 -2.66 3.82 9.88
C THR A 251 -3.25 4.80 10.90
N LEU A 252 -4.57 4.85 11.06
CA LEU A 252 -5.23 5.62 12.12
C LEU A 252 -4.85 5.09 13.52
N ALA A 253 -4.62 3.78 13.66
CA ALA A 253 -4.14 3.16 14.88
C ALA A 253 -2.62 3.27 15.08
N GLY A 254 -1.90 3.92 14.17
CA GLY A 254 -0.44 4.11 14.26
C GLY A 254 0.40 2.99 13.64
N GLY A 255 -0.22 2.05 12.93
CA GLY A 255 0.44 1.01 12.15
C GLY A 255 0.84 1.46 10.75
N ASP A 256 1.36 0.51 9.96
CA ASP A 256 1.73 0.75 8.56
C ASP A 256 0.59 0.36 7.62
N SER A 257 0.52 0.99 6.46
CA SER A 257 -0.40 0.63 5.38
C SER A 257 0.05 -0.66 4.69
N ALA A 258 -0.90 -1.47 4.28
CA ALA A 258 -0.67 -2.65 3.43
C ALA A 258 -0.71 -2.33 1.92
N THR A 259 -0.84 -1.06 1.54
CA THR A 259 -0.89 -0.59 0.15
C THR A 259 0.00 0.63 -0.05
N GLU A 260 0.61 0.76 -1.23
CA GLU A 260 1.38 1.96 -1.61
C GLU A 260 0.50 3.21 -1.83
N ALA A 261 -0.81 3.03 -1.93
CA ALA A 261 -1.76 4.12 -2.16
C ALA A 261 -2.08 4.93 -0.89
N LEU A 262 -1.65 4.48 0.29
CA LEU A 262 -1.94 5.09 1.58
C LEU A 262 -0.73 5.01 2.52
N GLY A 263 -0.66 5.94 3.46
CA GLY A 263 0.36 5.95 4.51
C GLY A 263 1.73 6.47 4.04
N LEU A 264 2.67 6.50 4.96
CA LEU A 264 4.02 7.06 4.77
C LEU A 264 5.09 5.95 4.72
N ALA A 265 4.70 4.68 4.63
CA ALA A 265 5.65 3.58 4.54
C ALA A 265 6.52 3.74 3.28
N PRO A 266 7.84 3.52 3.38
CA PRO A 266 8.72 3.62 2.23
C PRO A 266 8.39 2.55 1.19
N VAL A 267 8.51 2.91 -0.08
CA VAL A 267 8.36 1.95 -1.18
C VAL A 267 9.49 0.93 -1.13
N ARG A 268 9.11 -0.36 -1.24
CA ARG A 268 10.02 -1.50 -1.20
C ARG A 268 9.82 -2.42 -2.41
N MET A 269 9.29 -1.88 -3.49
CA MET A 269 8.92 -2.60 -4.69
C MET A 269 9.77 -2.14 -5.88
N VAL A 270 10.15 -3.10 -6.73
CA VAL A 270 10.77 -2.86 -8.05
C VAL A 270 10.03 -3.71 -9.08
N VAL A 271 9.82 -3.15 -10.27
CA VAL A 271 9.25 -3.88 -11.42
C VAL A 271 10.37 -4.33 -12.33
N ILE A 272 10.29 -5.56 -12.82
CA ILE A 272 11.20 -6.14 -13.82
C ILE A 272 10.37 -6.51 -15.03
N GLU A 273 10.64 -5.88 -16.15
CA GLU A 273 9.90 -6.05 -17.40
C GLU A 273 10.37 -7.28 -18.20
N THR A 274 9.59 -7.67 -19.20
CA THR A 274 9.87 -8.87 -20.02
C THR A 274 11.18 -8.82 -20.79
N ASP A 275 11.76 -7.64 -21.02
CA ASP A 275 13.09 -7.43 -21.61
C ASP A 275 14.22 -7.37 -20.57
N GLY A 276 13.88 -7.42 -19.28
CA GLY A 276 14.84 -7.33 -18.17
C GLY A 276 15.12 -5.91 -17.71
N THR A 277 14.48 -4.88 -18.27
CA THR A 277 14.60 -3.50 -17.77
C THR A 277 13.92 -3.36 -16.42
N TYR A 278 14.50 -2.53 -15.55
CA TYR A 278 13.92 -2.18 -14.27
C TYR A 278 13.02 -0.96 -14.39
N GLU A 279 11.86 -1.03 -13.77
CA GLU A 279 10.94 0.09 -13.63
C GLU A 279 10.64 0.37 -12.16
N GLN A 280 10.23 1.61 -11.87
CA GLN A 280 9.95 2.08 -10.52
C GLN A 280 8.64 1.51 -9.98
N ALA A 281 7.56 1.62 -10.73
CA ALA A 281 6.21 1.11 -10.45
C ALA A 281 5.35 1.19 -11.70
N ASP A 282 4.47 0.20 -11.88
CA ASP A 282 3.53 0.17 -12.99
C ASP A 282 2.55 1.34 -13.01
N SER A 283 2.15 1.82 -11.84
CA SER A 283 1.22 2.95 -11.69
C SER A 283 1.72 4.23 -12.39
N LEU A 284 3.03 4.39 -12.57
CA LEU A 284 3.61 5.54 -13.24
C LEU A 284 3.35 5.60 -14.74
N LYS A 285 2.89 4.50 -15.36
CA LYS A 285 2.55 4.48 -16.80
C LYS A 285 1.47 5.50 -17.18
N VAL A 286 0.69 5.98 -16.23
CA VAL A 286 -0.34 7.02 -16.46
C VAL A 286 0.22 8.44 -16.49
N ALA A 287 1.45 8.67 -16.03
CA ALA A 287 1.98 10.03 -15.89
C ALA A 287 2.45 10.60 -17.25
N PHE A 288 3.39 9.94 -17.89
CA PHE A 288 3.92 10.29 -19.21
C PHE A 288 4.67 9.10 -19.82
N ASP A 289 4.95 9.17 -21.11
CA ASP A 289 5.69 8.10 -21.80
C ASP A 289 7.09 7.94 -21.20
N GLY A 290 7.43 6.71 -20.78
CA GLY A 290 8.69 6.40 -20.10
C GLY A 290 8.77 6.76 -18.62
N ALA A 291 7.71 7.26 -17.99
CA ALA A 291 7.71 7.64 -16.57
C ALA A 291 8.16 6.53 -15.60
N PRO A 292 7.84 5.25 -15.78
CA PRO A 292 8.33 4.19 -14.90
C PRO A 292 9.79 3.81 -15.12
N ALA A 293 10.39 4.17 -16.28
CA ALA A 293 11.72 3.70 -16.67
C ALA A 293 12.81 4.20 -15.71
N THR A 294 13.77 3.31 -15.38
CA THR A 294 14.96 3.67 -14.61
C THR A 294 16.21 3.84 -15.48
N GLY A 295 16.17 3.37 -16.73
CA GLY A 295 17.34 3.27 -17.60
C GLY A 295 18.30 2.12 -17.23
N LEU A 296 17.93 1.27 -16.27
CA LEU A 296 18.74 0.17 -15.76
C LEU A 296 18.11 -1.18 -16.13
N ASP A 297 18.92 -2.25 -16.14
CA ASP A 297 18.48 -3.60 -16.50
C ASP A 297 19.16 -4.71 -15.64
N VAL A 298 18.58 -5.91 -15.67
CA VAL A 298 19.08 -7.06 -14.89
C VAL A 298 20.47 -7.55 -15.30
N PHE A 299 20.93 -7.29 -16.53
CA PHE A 299 22.18 -7.82 -17.04
C PHE A 299 23.38 -7.02 -16.55
N THR A 300 23.24 -5.69 -16.49
CA THR A 300 24.35 -4.78 -16.22
C THR A 300 24.29 -4.14 -14.84
N HIS A 301 23.12 -4.08 -14.18
CA HIS A 301 22.94 -3.35 -12.93
C HIS A 301 22.44 -4.24 -11.79
N SER A 302 22.83 -3.90 -10.57
CA SER A 302 22.28 -4.49 -9.35
C SER A 302 20.93 -3.85 -8.98
N LEU A 303 20.16 -4.52 -8.12
CA LEU A 303 18.94 -3.92 -7.55
C LEU A 303 19.25 -2.71 -6.66
N ASP A 304 20.41 -2.68 -6.01
CA ASP A 304 20.81 -1.52 -5.20
C ASP A 304 20.99 -0.27 -6.06
N SER A 305 21.53 -0.41 -7.28
CA SER A 305 21.59 0.71 -8.24
C SER A 305 20.22 1.23 -8.62
N VAL A 306 19.21 0.36 -8.67
CA VAL A 306 17.82 0.74 -8.94
C VAL A 306 17.24 1.54 -7.79
N LEU A 307 17.54 1.14 -6.55
CA LEU A 307 17.04 1.84 -5.35
C LEU A 307 17.65 3.24 -5.18
N GLU A 308 18.82 3.49 -5.80
CA GLU A 308 19.42 4.83 -5.86
C GLU A 308 18.73 5.75 -6.87
N HIS A 309 17.87 5.23 -7.73
CA HIS A 309 17.14 6.04 -8.71
C HIS A 309 16.32 7.15 -8.01
N PRO A 310 16.42 8.43 -8.48
CA PRO A 310 15.79 9.57 -7.79
C PRO A 310 14.30 9.38 -7.49
N GLY A 311 13.54 8.82 -8.43
CA GLY A 311 12.11 8.58 -8.25
C GLY A 311 11.78 7.51 -7.20
N ILE A 312 12.63 6.47 -7.02
CA ILE A 312 12.47 5.48 -5.96
C ILE A 312 12.90 6.10 -4.63
N ALA A 313 14.04 6.76 -4.59
CA ALA A 313 14.54 7.45 -3.40
C ALA A 313 13.53 8.47 -2.85
N ALA A 314 12.85 9.24 -3.73
CA ALA A 314 11.79 10.14 -3.35
C ALA A 314 10.65 9.43 -2.59
N ARG A 315 10.21 8.27 -3.08
CA ARG A 315 9.13 7.49 -2.46
C ARG A 315 9.56 6.75 -1.18
N GLN A 316 10.84 6.81 -0.80
CA GLN A 316 11.35 6.24 0.45
C GLN A 316 11.52 7.26 1.57
N ARG A 317 11.43 8.58 1.27
CA ARG A 317 11.64 9.65 2.25
C ARG A 317 10.38 10.06 3.04
N GLY A 318 9.25 9.41 2.79
CA GLY A 318 8.01 9.63 3.50
C GLY A 318 7.54 11.08 3.40
N ILE A 319 7.24 11.72 4.54
CA ILE A 319 6.66 13.07 4.59
C ILE A 319 7.54 14.16 3.95
N ALA A 320 8.87 13.96 3.91
CA ALA A 320 9.81 14.97 3.39
C ALA A 320 9.59 15.27 1.89
N ASP A 321 9.12 14.27 1.12
CA ASP A 321 8.88 14.41 -0.32
C ASP A 321 7.43 14.69 -0.68
N LEU A 322 6.61 15.05 0.28
CA LEU A 322 5.25 15.48 0.01
C LEU A 322 5.18 16.97 -0.31
N SER A 323 4.15 17.36 -1.06
CA SER A 323 3.83 18.77 -1.29
C SER A 323 3.59 19.52 0.03
N ALA A 324 3.79 20.84 0.01
CA ALA A 324 3.54 21.69 1.19
C ALA A 324 2.09 21.55 1.71
N THR A 325 1.13 21.32 0.83
CA THR A 325 -0.27 21.07 1.19
C THR A 325 -0.41 19.76 1.95
N CYS A 326 0.19 18.69 1.46
CA CYS A 326 0.14 17.38 2.12
C CYS A 326 0.83 17.38 3.48
N ARG A 327 1.99 18.05 3.60
CA ARG A 327 2.72 18.14 4.89
C ARG A 327 1.90 18.80 5.99
N ARG A 328 0.99 19.72 5.67
CA ARG A 328 0.09 20.40 6.62
C ARG A 328 -1.25 19.69 6.82
N CYS A 329 -1.52 18.62 6.08
CA CYS A 329 -2.80 17.93 6.12
C CYS A 329 -2.99 17.15 7.43
N PRO A 330 -4.15 17.25 8.11
CA PRO A 330 -4.39 16.56 9.38
C PRO A 330 -4.41 15.03 9.26
N VAL A 331 -4.63 14.50 8.06
CA VAL A 331 -4.67 13.04 7.80
C VAL A 331 -3.43 12.54 7.04
N VAL A 332 -2.34 13.32 7.01
CA VAL A 332 -1.14 13.00 6.23
C VAL A 332 -0.55 11.64 6.58
N ASP A 333 -0.56 11.26 7.83
CA ASP A 333 -0.02 9.97 8.30
C ASP A 333 -0.79 8.77 7.72
N SER A 334 -2.11 8.92 7.55
CA SER A 334 -2.96 7.86 6.98
C SER A 334 -3.05 7.96 5.45
N CYS A 335 -3.09 9.17 4.91
CA CYS A 335 -3.17 9.40 3.47
C CYS A 335 -1.82 9.20 2.77
N GLY A 336 -0.70 9.69 3.36
CA GLY A 336 0.62 9.67 2.73
C GLY A 336 0.71 10.47 1.43
N GLY A 337 -0.26 11.36 1.14
CA GLY A 337 -0.41 12.05 -0.13
C GLY A 337 -1.03 11.20 -1.25
N GLY A 338 -1.58 10.03 -0.93
CA GLY A 338 -2.14 9.08 -1.89
C GLY A 338 -1.08 8.39 -2.76
N MET A 339 -1.53 7.63 -3.74
CA MET A 339 -0.64 6.95 -4.70
C MET A 339 0.25 7.96 -5.43
N TYR A 340 1.52 7.64 -5.59
CA TYR A 340 2.50 8.58 -6.17
C TYR A 340 2.13 9.04 -7.58
N ALA A 341 1.69 8.14 -8.44
CA ALA A 341 1.24 8.46 -9.80
C ALA A 341 0.08 9.47 -9.83
N HIS A 342 -0.82 9.41 -8.85
CA HIS A 342 -1.97 10.32 -8.75
C HIS A 342 -1.59 11.77 -8.40
N ARG A 343 -0.33 12.03 -8.11
CA ARG A 343 0.20 13.38 -7.81
C ARG A 343 0.71 14.09 -9.07
N TYR A 344 0.90 13.35 -10.17
CA TYR A 344 1.52 13.91 -11.38
C TYR A 344 0.69 15.02 -11.98
N LYS A 345 1.39 16.10 -12.34
CA LYS A 345 0.88 17.24 -13.11
C LYS A 345 2.00 17.83 -13.95
N SER A 346 1.76 18.08 -15.22
CA SER A 346 2.72 18.77 -16.10
C SER A 346 3.15 20.12 -15.51
N GLY A 347 4.45 20.36 -15.48
CA GLY A 347 5.06 21.58 -14.95
C GLY A 347 5.31 21.62 -13.43
N SER A 348 4.74 20.71 -12.65
CA SER A 348 5.04 20.55 -11.22
C SER A 348 5.30 19.10 -10.82
N ASP A 349 5.38 18.20 -11.79
CA ASP A 349 5.68 16.78 -11.66
C ASP A 349 4.86 16.11 -10.54
N PHE A 350 5.51 15.56 -9.52
CA PHE A 350 4.88 14.86 -8.39
C PHE A 350 4.75 15.72 -7.12
N GLU A 351 5.07 17.00 -7.18
CA GLU A 351 4.96 17.93 -6.03
C GLU A 351 3.53 18.42 -5.79
N ASN A 352 2.54 17.57 -5.99
CA ASN A 352 1.13 17.90 -5.81
C ASN A 352 0.48 16.95 -4.81
N PRO A 353 -0.67 17.34 -4.22
CA PRO A 353 -1.59 16.38 -3.64
C PRO A 353 -2.06 15.37 -4.69
N SER A 354 -2.56 14.22 -4.26
CA SER A 354 -3.26 13.29 -5.16
C SER A 354 -4.44 13.97 -5.86
N VAL A 355 -4.73 13.61 -7.10
CA VAL A 355 -5.95 14.01 -7.81
C VAL A 355 -7.24 13.54 -7.06
N TYR A 356 -7.08 12.57 -6.14
CA TYR A 356 -8.13 12.09 -5.24
C TYR A 356 -8.02 12.70 -3.82
N CYS A 357 -7.38 13.86 -3.66
CA CYS A 357 -7.12 14.44 -2.33
C CYS A 357 -8.39 14.61 -1.50
N ASP A 358 -9.44 15.18 -2.07
CA ASP A 358 -10.70 15.43 -1.39
C ASP A 358 -11.44 14.12 -1.04
N ASP A 359 -11.36 13.11 -1.92
CA ASP A 359 -11.92 11.78 -1.66
C ASP A 359 -11.21 11.10 -0.49
N LEU A 360 -9.87 11.07 -0.51
CA LEU A 360 -9.09 10.43 0.54
C LEU A 360 -9.28 11.13 1.89
N LEU A 361 -9.32 12.46 1.91
CA LEU A 361 -9.60 13.24 3.12
C LEU A 361 -10.98 12.90 3.70
N LYS A 362 -12.01 12.87 2.85
CA LYS A 362 -13.38 12.55 3.26
C LYS A 362 -13.50 11.13 3.78
N LEU A 363 -12.96 10.15 3.05
CA LEU A 363 -12.99 8.74 3.42
C LEU A 363 -12.27 8.48 4.74
N ILE A 364 -11.05 9.00 4.92
CA ILE A 364 -10.26 8.79 6.14
C ILE A 364 -10.97 9.40 7.35
N ASN A 365 -11.53 10.61 7.22
CA ASN A 365 -12.30 11.24 8.29
C ASN A 365 -13.59 10.46 8.63
N HIS A 366 -14.26 9.90 7.61
CA HIS A 366 -15.45 9.08 7.82
C HIS A 366 -15.14 7.80 8.60
N VAL A 367 -14.06 7.10 8.22
CA VAL A 367 -13.58 5.89 8.92
C VAL A 367 -13.17 6.26 10.34
N ALA A 368 -12.40 7.34 10.53
CA ALA A 368 -11.96 7.79 11.85
C ALA A 368 -13.14 8.08 12.80
N ALA A 369 -14.21 8.69 12.29
CA ALA A 369 -15.41 9.00 13.09
C ALA A 369 -16.21 7.75 13.51
N ARG A 370 -16.04 6.62 12.81
CA ARG A 370 -16.75 5.36 13.11
C ARG A 370 -15.94 4.37 13.89
N LEU A 371 -14.64 4.54 13.95
CA LEU A 371 -13.85 3.77 14.90
C LEU A 371 -14.33 4.15 16.29
N PRO A 372 -14.72 3.20 17.16
CA PRO A 372 -14.99 3.50 18.56
C PRO A 372 -13.78 4.27 19.06
N HIS A 373 -14.02 5.42 19.69
CA HIS A 373 -12.94 6.25 20.21
C HIS A 373 -11.96 5.29 20.88
N VAL A 374 -10.76 5.20 20.35
CA VAL A 374 -9.66 4.49 21.00
C VAL A 374 -9.24 5.37 22.20
N THR A 375 -10.24 5.72 23.01
CA THR A 375 -10.15 6.22 24.38
C THR A 375 -9.90 5.04 25.30
N GLY A 376 -8.91 4.30 24.97
CA GLY A 376 -8.44 3.19 25.76
C GLY A 376 -7.18 2.75 25.08
N ASN A 377 -6.14 3.52 25.35
CA ASN A 377 -4.78 3.33 24.95
C ASN A 377 -4.28 1.92 25.28
N LYS A 378 -4.73 0.92 24.52
CA LYS A 378 -3.88 -0.22 24.23
C LYS A 378 -3.16 0.16 22.94
N ALA A 379 -2.13 1.02 23.07
CA ALA A 379 -1.02 0.96 22.15
C ALA A 379 -0.80 -0.54 21.91
N ARG A 380 -1.12 -1.06 20.72
CA ARG A 380 -0.61 -2.35 20.29
C ARG A 380 0.89 -2.17 20.31
N THR A 381 1.49 -2.42 21.48
CA THR A 381 2.92 -2.59 21.60
C THR A 381 3.20 -3.72 20.64
N GLY A 382 3.81 -3.39 19.49
CA GLY A 382 4.52 -4.37 18.72
C GLY A 382 5.39 -5.16 19.69
N PRO A 383 5.86 -6.36 19.34
CA PRO A 383 6.66 -7.15 20.25
C PRO A 383 7.71 -6.24 20.86
N ALA A 384 7.78 -6.22 22.21
CA ALA A 384 8.75 -5.41 22.93
C ALA A 384 10.12 -5.69 22.32
N LEU A 385 10.93 -4.62 22.15
CA LEU A 385 12.32 -4.79 21.76
C LEU A 385 12.93 -5.89 22.63
N SER A 386 13.46 -6.92 22.01
CA SER A 386 14.20 -7.94 22.73
C SER A 386 15.37 -7.26 23.49
N GLU A 387 15.76 -7.83 24.62
CA GLU A 387 16.88 -7.27 25.40
C GLU A 387 18.15 -7.12 24.57
N GLY A 388 18.40 -8.04 23.62
CA GLY A 388 19.51 -7.96 22.67
C GLY A 388 19.35 -6.82 21.65
N ALA A 389 18.15 -6.58 21.13
CA ALA A 389 17.88 -5.47 20.21
C ALA A 389 17.99 -4.11 20.95
N PHE A 390 17.54 -4.03 22.21
CA PHE A 390 17.70 -2.84 23.04
C PHE A 390 19.17 -2.56 23.33
N THR A 391 19.96 -3.58 23.70
CA THR A 391 21.40 -3.47 23.95
C THR A 391 22.15 -3.07 22.69
N ALA A 392 21.81 -3.64 21.54
CA ALA A 392 22.42 -3.28 20.26
C ALA A 392 22.13 -1.82 19.88
N LEU A 393 20.89 -1.33 20.09
CA LEU A 393 20.54 0.09 19.89
C LEU A 393 21.30 1.00 20.83
N ALA A 394 21.42 0.61 22.12
CA ALA A 394 22.13 1.41 23.14
C ALA A 394 23.62 1.51 22.85
N SER A 395 24.21 0.51 22.21
CA SER A 395 25.62 0.48 21.79
C SER A 395 25.88 1.08 20.39
N GLY A 396 24.84 1.60 19.71
CA GLY A 396 24.95 2.14 18.36
C GLY A 396 25.04 1.10 17.24
N LEU A 397 24.83 -0.17 17.56
CA LEU A 397 24.93 -1.32 16.63
C LEU A 397 23.55 -1.87 16.22
N GLY A 398 22.47 -1.11 16.43
CA GLY A 398 21.10 -1.54 16.15
C GLY A 398 20.87 -1.77 14.66
N GLY A 399 20.44 -2.98 14.27
CA GLY A 399 20.00 -3.31 12.92
C GLY A 399 18.70 -2.61 12.51
N ALA A 400 18.37 -2.66 11.21
CA ALA A 400 17.20 -1.98 10.62
C ALA A 400 15.87 -2.30 11.33
N ASP A 401 15.67 -3.53 11.81
CA ASP A 401 14.47 -3.94 12.55
C ASP A 401 14.33 -3.25 13.91
N ALA A 402 15.44 -3.13 14.66
CA ALA A 402 15.47 -2.48 15.96
C ALA A 402 15.25 -0.97 15.81
N VAL A 403 15.85 -0.34 14.80
CA VAL A 403 15.62 1.07 14.41
C VAL A 403 14.17 1.26 13.97
N GLY A 404 13.63 0.36 13.15
CA GLY A 404 12.23 0.38 12.71
C GLY A 404 11.23 0.26 13.87
N GLN A 405 11.50 -0.60 14.87
CA GLN A 405 10.67 -0.71 16.07
C GLN A 405 10.75 0.55 16.93
N LEU A 406 11.94 1.14 17.09
CA LEU A 406 12.11 2.40 17.81
C LEU A 406 11.36 3.54 17.13
N THR A 407 11.45 3.64 15.79
CA THR A 407 10.77 4.65 14.99
C THR A 407 9.24 4.50 15.08
N ARG A 408 8.72 3.27 15.01
CA ARG A 408 7.29 3.01 15.23
C ARG A 408 6.83 3.43 16.63
N GLY A 409 7.61 3.13 17.66
CA GLY A 409 7.32 3.53 19.03
C GLY A 409 7.33 5.06 19.21
N GLN A 410 8.26 5.77 18.55
CA GLN A 410 8.32 7.23 18.54
C GLN A 410 7.13 7.86 17.80
N ARG A 411 6.74 7.30 16.66
CA ARG A 411 5.53 7.74 15.92
C ARG A 411 4.26 7.55 16.75
N SER A 412 4.13 6.42 17.46
CA SER A 412 2.99 6.18 18.35
C SER A 412 2.91 7.18 19.50
N LEU A 413 4.07 7.53 20.12
CA LEU A 413 4.16 8.55 21.15
C LEU A 413 3.83 9.95 20.61
N ARG A 414 4.33 10.29 19.43
CA ARG A 414 4.04 11.55 18.73
C ARG A 414 2.55 11.72 18.49
N ARG A 415 1.84 10.68 18.08
CA ARG A 415 0.39 10.72 17.82
C ARG A 415 -0.44 10.76 19.10
N GLY A 416 -0.03 10.04 20.14
CA GLY A 416 -0.76 9.98 21.41
C GLY A 416 -0.59 11.25 22.27
N LEU A 417 0.55 11.91 22.19
CA LEU A 417 0.84 13.10 22.99
C LEU A 417 -0.11 14.28 22.70
N PRO A 418 -0.43 14.59 21.42
CA PRO A 418 -1.39 15.64 21.08
C PRO A 418 -2.79 15.39 21.61
N ALA A 419 -3.32 14.19 21.40
CA ALA A 419 -4.64 13.82 21.89
C ALA A 419 -4.70 13.88 23.42
N ALA A 420 -3.69 13.34 24.09
CA ALA A 420 -3.60 13.35 25.55
C ALA A 420 -3.48 14.76 26.15
N VAL A 421 -2.70 15.66 25.49
CA VAL A 421 -2.60 17.08 25.90
C VAL A 421 -3.90 17.81 25.66
N TYR A 422 -4.60 17.52 24.55
CA TYR A 422 -5.91 18.09 24.26
C TYR A 422 -6.96 17.63 25.27
N GLU A 423 -7.05 16.34 25.57
CA GLU A 423 -8.02 15.79 26.52
C GLU A 423 -7.74 16.26 27.95
N ALA A 424 -6.48 16.28 28.38
CA ALA A 424 -6.10 16.72 29.72
C ALA A 424 -6.25 18.22 29.93
N GLY A 425 -6.07 19.04 28.89
CA GLY A 425 -6.08 20.50 29.00
C GLY A 425 -7.36 21.17 28.51
N LEU A 426 -8.00 20.62 27.48
CA LEU A 426 -9.14 21.26 26.80
C LEU A 426 -10.47 20.56 27.08
N GLY A 427 -10.46 19.27 27.43
CA GLY A 427 -11.65 18.48 27.71
C GLY A 427 -12.09 18.49 29.17
N ALA A 428 -11.24 18.88 30.12
CA ALA A 428 -11.58 18.89 31.54
C ALA A 428 -12.45 20.13 31.89
N PRO A 429 -13.64 19.95 32.45
CA PRO A 429 -14.55 21.05 32.82
C PRO A 429 -13.97 21.99 33.89
N ALA A 430 -12.94 21.58 34.61
CA ALA A 430 -12.35 22.32 35.74
C ALA A 430 -11.20 23.28 35.37
N VAL A 431 -10.76 23.35 34.10
CA VAL A 431 -9.64 24.23 33.70
C VAL A 431 -10.13 25.65 33.43
N PRO A 432 -9.61 26.69 34.12
CA PRO A 432 -10.00 28.08 33.89
C PRO A 432 -9.78 28.51 32.43
N THR A 433 -10.71 29.33 31.90
CA THR A 433 -10.69 29.77 30.48
C THR A 433 -9.36 30.39 30.04
N PRO A 434 -8.66 31.22 30.83
CA PRO A 434 -7.33 31.76 30.46
C PRO A 434 -6.28 30.65 30.25
N THR A 435 -6.25 29.66 31.14
CA THR A 435 -5.33 28.52 31.04
C THR A 435 -5.63 27.66 29.83
N ARG A 436 -6.93 27.43 29.54
CA ARG A 436 -7.37 26.70 28.34
C ARG A 436 -6.96 27.40 27.04
N ASN A 437 -7.06 28.72 27.00
CA ASN A 437 -6.63 29.52 25.85
C ASN A 437 -5.10 29.48 25.66
N LEU A 438 -4.34 29.50 26.75
CA LEU A 438 -2.88 29.37 26.72
C LEU A 438 -2.46 27.99 26.23
N MET A 439 -3.13 26.93 26.67
CA MET A 439 -2.87 25.55 26.23
C MET A 439 -3.23 25.37 24.74
N ARG A 440 -4.33 25.99 24.28
CA ARG A 440 -4.69 26.00 22.86
C ARG A 440 -3.67 26.74 22.01
N ALA A 441 -3.15 27.88 22.47
CA ALA A 441 -2.11 28.63 21.80
C ALA A 441 -0.80 27.85 21.76
N ALA A 442 -0.39 27.22 22.88
CA ALA A 442 0.79 26.36 22.95
C ALA A 442 0.66 25.15 22.01
N TRP A 443 -0.53 24.58 21.93
CA TRP A 443 -0.85 23.51 20.97
C TRP A 443 -0.68 23.98 19.52
N GLN A 444 -1.22 25.13 19.15
CA GLN A 444 -1.08 25.70 17.82
C GLN A 444 0.40 25.97 17.47
N VAL A 445 1.21 26.44 18.43
CA VAL A 445 2.64 26.64 18.25
C VAL A 445 3.38 25.32 18.01
N LEU A 446 3.01 24.25 18.74
CA LEU A 446 3.60 22.92 18.53
C LEU A 446 3.25 22.33 17.15
N VAL A 447 2.00 22.49 16.72
CA VAL A 447 1.54 22.07 15.39
C VAL A 447 2.24 22.86 14.29
N LEU A 448 2.41 24.18 14.47
CA LEU A 448 3.12 25.04 13.52
C LEU A 448 4.61 24.71 13.48
N ALA A 449 5.25 24.48 14.63
CA ALA A 449 6.67 24.10 14.70
C ALA A 449 6.93 22.74 14.02
N ASP A 450 6.01 21.77 14.14
CA ASP A 450 6.10 20.48 13.45
C ASP A 450 5.87 20.62 11.94
N SER A 451 5.04 21.59 11.51
CA SER A 451 4.79 21.85 10.08
C SER A 451 5.92 22.64 9.40
N ASP A 452 6.56 23.56 10.13
CA ASP A 452 7.64 24.41 9.60
C ASP A 452 9.03 23.71 9.60
N SER A 453 9.18 22.73 10.47
CA SER A 453 10.40 21.90 10.57
C SER A 453 10.02 20.45 10.79
N PRO A 454 9.71 19.68 9.72
CA PRO A 454 9.42 18.25 9.84
C PRO A 454 10.55 17.53 10.57
N GLY A 455 10.24 16.94 11.73
CA GLY A 455 11.20 16.28 12.59
C GLY A 455 11.70 17.11 13.80
N ALA A 456 11.30 18.37 13.94
CA ALA A 456 11.64 19.17 15.13
C ALA A 456 11.04 18.54 16.40
N LEU A 457 9.80 18.07 16.36
CA LEU A 457 9.15 17.28 17.43
C LEU A 457 9.84 15.92 17.63
N ASP A 458 10.29 15.28 16.58
CA ASP A 458 11.03 14.02 16.67
C ASP A 458 12.39 14.21 17.37
N SER A 459 13.08 15.33 17.10
CA SER A 459 14.33 15.66 17.77
C SER A 459 14.12 16.02 19.25
N VAL A 460 13.03 16.72 19.58
CA VAL A 460 12.64 17.04 20.95
C VAL A 460 12.22 15.78 21.73
N LEU A 461 11.40 14.91 21.13
CA LEU A 461 10.97 13.62 21.72
C LEU A 461 12.08 12.56 21.66
N GLY A 462 13.08 12.71 20.81
CA GLY A 462 14.29 11.91 20.79
C GLY A 462 15.17 12.12 22.02
N HIS A 463 15.02 13.24 22.74
CA HIS A 463 15.76 13.50 23.97
C HIS A 463 15.25 12.57 25.09
N PRO A 464 16.11 11.72 25.70
CA PRO A 464 15.71 10.69 26.67
C PRO A 464 14.86 11.20 27.83
N TYR A 465 15.18 12.39 28.36
CA TYR A 465 14.44 12.97 29.49
C TYR A 465 13.07 13.50 29.10
N LEU A 466 12.92 14.10 27.92
CA LEU A 466 11.63 14.58 27.43
C LEU A 466 10.71 13.42 27.05
N ARG A 467 11.27 12.36 26.46
CA ARG A 467 10.54 11.11 26.21
C ARG A 467 10.07 10.45 27.50
N ALA A 468 10.92 10.34 28.52
CA ALA A 468 10.56 9.79 29.82
C ALA A 468 9.53 10.65 30.55
N TRP A 469 9.57 11.96 30.35
CA TRP A 469 8.54 12.88 30.85
C TRP A 469 7.21 12.71 30.14
N ALA A 470 7.19 12.64 28.80
CA ALA A 470 5.99 12.41 28.00
C ALA A 470 5.31 11.08 28.34
N VAL A 471 6.07 9.99 28.48
CA VAL A 471 5.57 8.67 28.92
C VAL A 471 4.97 8.73 30.33
N ARG A 472 5.60 9.49 31.26
CA ARG A 472 5.04 9.67 32.62
C ARG A 472 3.75 10.48 32.62
N CYS A 473 3.65 11.50 31.78
CA CYS A 473 2.42 12.29 31.62
C CYS A 473 1.27 11.43 31.09
N LEU A 474 1.52 10.66 30.03
CA LEU A 474 0.55 9.71 29.46
C LEU A 474 0.13 8.65 30.50
N GLY A 475 1.07 8.11 31.25
CA GLY A 475 0.78 7.11 32.31
C GLY A 475 0.02 7.66 33.52
N ARG A 476 0.07 8.98 33.77
CA ARG A 476 -0.75 9.63 34.81
C ARG A 476 -2.16 9.90 34.34
N LEU A 477 -2.32 10.32 33.06
CA LEU A 477 -3.62 10.55 32.44
C LEU A 477 -4.44 9.27 32.33
N SER A 478 -3.78 8.15 31.98
CA SER A 478 -4.45 6.83 31.95
C SER A 478 -4.87 6.28 33.32
N ARG A 479 -4.28 6.76 34.42
CA ARG A 479 -4.61 6.36 35.78
C ARG A 479 -5.58 7.30 36.48
N GLY A 480 -5.64 8.57 36.09
CA GLY A 480 -6.55 9.56 36.67
C GLY A 480 -8.01 9.40 36.28
N GLY A 481 -8.30 8.62 35.24
CA GLY A 481 -9.68 8.29 34.85
C GLY A 481 -10.34 7.16 35.65
N ALA A 482 -9.60 6.48 36.52
CA ALA A 482 -10.09 5.34 37.30
C ALA A 482 -10.30 5.61 38.81
N ALA A 483 -9.93 6.79 39.30
CA ALA A 483 -9.88 7.04 40.74
C ALA A 483 -11.06 7.84 41.30
N ASP A 484 -12.06 8.23 40.50
CA ASP A 484 -13.18 9.09 40.95
C ASP A 484 -14.58 8.41 40.85
N ARG A 485 -14.63 7.06 40.89
CA ARG A 485 -15.92 6.37 40.87
C ARG A 485 -16.25 5.55 42.13
N ASP A 486 -15.37 5.53 43.14
CA ASP A 486 -15.61 4.79 44.40
C ASP A 486 -15.49 5.66 45.65
N ALA A 487 -15.96 6.90 45.59
CA ALA A 487 -16.16 7.71 46.79
C ALA A 487 -17.42 8.56 46.60
N ASP A 488 -18.61 7.89 46.80
CA ASP A 488 -19.79 8.35 47.51
C ASP A 488 -20.81 7.20 47.61
#